data_4df08da7af7522340a58e2e4d2c7ff8c
#
_entry.id   4df08da7af7522340a58e2e4d2c7ff8c
#
_cell.length_a   1.000
_cell.length_b   1.000
_cell.length_c   1.000
_cell.angle_alpha   90.00
_cell.angle_beta   90.00
_cell.angle_gamma   90.00
#
_symmetry.space_group_name_H-M   'P 1'
#
loop_
_entity.id
_entity.type
_entity.pdbx_description
1 polymer ?
#
loop_
_entity_poly.entity_id
_entity_poly.type
_entity_poly.pdbx_seq_one_letter_code
_entity_poly.pdbx_strand_id
1 'polypeptide(L)'
;ATVIGLESDGVYVDIGGKAPGFMPKSECGLGVITNLKERFPKGLEIQVLVTREQNADGMVTISCRALALRQSWDKVKQLEKEGKVAQVKVSGFNRGGVTCDLEGLRGFIPRSQLQDGENHEALVGKTLGVAFLEVNPDTRKLVLSEKKAATAARFAELEVGQLVEGHVAAVKPYGLFIDLGGISGLLHQSMITGGSLRSIREVFDHGDSVKALITELDPGRGRIALNTAMLEGQPGELLINRDGVMEEATDRANRARNVLRQQEQSAG
;
A
#
# COMPACT_ATOMS: atom_id res chain seq x y z
N ALA A 1 25.96 22.49 7.05
CA ALA A 1 26.55 23.65 6.35
C ALA A 1 25.81 24.94 6.69
N THR A 2 26.51 26.07 6.65
CA THR A 2 25.94 27.39 6.96
C THR A 2 26.00 28.28 5.72
N VAL A 3 24.91 28.95 5.36
CA VAL A 3 24.84 29.87 4.23
C VAL A 3 25.73 31.11 4.52
N ILE A 4 26.70 31.36 3.67
CA ILE A 4 27.63 32.49 3.82
C ILE A 4 27.48 33.55 2.74
N GLY A 5 26.89 33.25 1.60
CA GLY A 5 26.66 34.20 0.51
C GLY A 5 25.64 33.70 -0.50
N LEU A 6 25.09 34.66 -1.24
CA LEU A 6 24.09 34.42 -2.27
C LEU A 6 24.49 35.14 -3.56
N GLU A 7 24.40 34.42 -4.67
CA GLU A 7 24.51 34.98 -6.01
C GLU A 7 23.26 34.65 -6.85
N SER A 8 23.17 35.27 -8.03
CA SER A 8 22.01 35.07 -8.91
C SER A 8 21.85 33.64 -9.40
N ASP A 9 22.94 32.87 -9.47
CA ASP A 9 22.99 31.50 -9.99
C ASP A 9 23.15 30.43 -8.92
N GLY A 10 23.32 30.82 -7.64
CA GLY A 10 23.44 29.84 -6.57
C GLY A 10 23.75 30.39 -5.18
N VAL A 11 24.09 29.51 -4.28
CA VAL A 11 24.32 29.75 -2.86
C VAL A 11 25.70 29.23 -2.48
N TYR A 12 26.46 30.06 -1.75
CA TYR A 12 27.72 29.65 -1.13
C TYR A 12 27.50 29.28 0.33
N VAL A 13 28.06 28.16 0.74
CA VAL A 13 27.93 27.68 2.11
C VAL A 13 29.30 27.31 2.70
N ASP A 14 29.40 27.46 4.02
CA ASP A 14 30.53 26.96 4.79
C ASP A 14 30.29 25.49 5.14
N ILE A 15 31.16 24.63 4.64
CA ILE A 15 31.11 23.17 4.88
C ILE A 15 32.16 22.69 5.87
N GLY A 16 32.90 23.63 6.53
CA GLY A 16 33.96 23.32 7.47
C GLY A 16 35.29 22.97 6.81
N GLY A 17 35.43 23.18 5.49
CA GLY A 17 36.65 22.95 4.72
C GLY A 17 37.47 24.25 4.47
N LYS A 18 38.53 24.12 3.68
CA LYS A 18 39.39 25.27 3.30
C LYS A 18 38.71 26.23 2.32
N ALA A 19 37.75 25.70 1.52
CA ALA A 19 36.98 26.47 0.55
C ALA A 19 35.49 26.27 0.79
N PRO A 20 34.63 27.26 0.43
CA PRO A 20 33.18 27.10 0.54
C PRO A 20 32.66 26.09 -0.48
N GLY A 21 31.49 25.50 -0.16
CA GLY A 21 30.73 24.74 -1.12
C GLY A 21 29.82 25.66 -1.95
N PHE A 22 29.59 25.28 -3.20
CA PHE A 22 28.67 25.99 -4.11
C PHE A 22 27.46 25.13 -4.44
N MET A 23 26.27 25.69 -4.29
CA MET A 23 25.00 25.05 -4.61
C MET A 23 24.34 25.83 -5.74
N PRO A 24 24.30 25.27 -6.97
CA PRO A 24 23.57 25.89 -8.08
C PRO A 24 22.08 26.08 -7.77
N LYS A 25 21.48 27.11 -8.35
CA LYS A 25 20.05 27.41 -8.14
C LYS A 25 19.13 26.22 -8.43
N SER A 26 19.44 25.45 -9.45
CA SER A 26 18.70 24.21 -9.81
C SER A 26 18.80 23.11 -8.76
N GLU A 27 19.79 23.17 -7.88
CA GLU A 27 20.08 22.17 -6.84
C GLU A 27 19.66 22.63 -5.43
N CYS A 28 18.99 23.79 -5.33
CA CYS A 28 18.61 24.36 -4.04
C CYS A 28 17.38 23.70 -3.40
N GLY A 29 16.62 22.92 -4.14
CA GLY A 29 15.44 22.20 -3.61
C GLY A 29 14.63 21.52 -4.70
N LEU A 30 13.54 20.86 -4.26
CA LEU A 30 12.56 20.24 -5.14
C LEU A 30 11.60 21.31 -5.65
N GLY A 31 11.56 21.53 -6.95
CA GLY A 31 10.70 22.51 -7.59
C GLY A 31 11.40 23.80 -7.98
N VAL A 32 10.63 24.78 -8.46
CA VAL A 32 11.15 26.07 -8.92
C VAL A 32 11.36 27.01 -7.72
N ILE A 33 12.59 27.52 -7.56
CA ILE A 33 12.90 28.49 -6.53
C ILE A 33 13.07 29.85 -7.20
N THR A 34 12.19 30.78 -6.88
CA THR A 34 12.18 32.13 -7.48
C THR A 34 12.98 33.14 -6.65
N ASN A 35 13.06 32.95 -5.34
CA ASN A 35 13.77 33.89 -4.45
C ASN A 35 14.68 33.15 -3.48
N LEU A 36 15.99 33.14 -3.78
CA LEU A 36 17.01 32.50 -2.95
C LEU A 36 17.20 33.19 -1.60
N LYS A 37 17.01 34.50 -1.53
CA LYS A 37 17.21 35.28 -0.28
C LYS A 37 16.19 34.93 0.79
N GLU A 38 14.96 34.65 0.39
CA GLU A 38 13.89 34.24 1.33
C GLU A 38 14.11 32.82 1.84
N ARG A 39 14.59 31.95 0.98
CA ARG A 39 14.72 30.52 1.29
C ARG A 39 16.04 30.19 1.98
N PHE A 40 17.12 30.93 1.63
CA PHE A 40 18.46 30.73 2.17
C PHE A 40 19.02 32.04 2.70
N PRO A 41 18.49 32.59 3.79
CA PRO A 41 19.08 33.78 4.40
C PRO A 41 20.51 33.50 4.90
N LYS A 42 21.38 34.49 4.81
CA LYS A 42 22.73 34.37 5.31
C LYS A 42 22.76 33.97 6.79
N GLY A 43 23.57 32.98 7.11
CA GLY A 43 23.66 32.42 8.46
C GLY A 43 22.70 31.23 8.73
N LEU A 44 21.86 30.89 7.77
CA LEU A 44 20.97 29.71 7.88
C LEU A 44 21.81 28.42 7.86
N GLU A 45 21.54 27.53 8.80
CA GLU A 45 22.11 26.19 8.80
C GLU A 45 21.25 25.25 7.93
N ILE A 46 21.89 24.55 7.00
CA ILE A 46 21.23 23.62 6.09
C ILE A 46 22.00 22.30 6.01
N GLN A 47 21.28 21.24 5.68
CA GLN A 47 21.88 19.95 5.33
C GLN A 47 22.00 19.85 3.82
N VAL A 48 23.15 19.40 3.34
CA VAL A 48 23.46 19.28 1.92
C VAL A 48 24.19 17.98 1.63
N LEU A 49 24.12 17.53 0.38
CA LEU A 49 24.86 16.38 -0.12
C LEU A 49 25.94 16.87 -1.08
N VAL A 50 27.17 16.39 -0.92
CA VAL A 50 28.24 16.63 -1.86
C VAL A 50 28.01 15.81 -3.11
N THR A 51 27.81 16.47 -4.27
CA THR A 51 27.53 15.81 -5.55
C THR A 51 28.71 15.71 -6.48
N ARG A 52 29.70 16.59 -6.31
CA ARG A 52 30.96 16.58 -7.06
C ARG A 52 32.12 16.90 -6.14
N GLU A 53 33.23 16.24 -6.41
CA GLU A 53 34.51 16.50 -5.75
C GLU A 53 35.03 17.92 -6.04
N GLN A 54 36.09 18.32 -5.34
CA GLN A 54 36.69 19.63 -5.46
C GLN A 54 37.10 19.96 -6.91
N ASN A 55 36.77 21.17 -7.33
CA ASN A 55 37.26 21.71 -8.58
C ASN A 55 38.69 22.28 -8.38
N ALA A 56 39.26 22.93 -9.42
CA ALA A 56 40.60 23.53 -9.38
C ALA A 56 40.76 24.58 -8.28
N ASP A 57 39.68 25.23 -7.86
CA ASP A 57 39.63 26.23 -6.79
C ASP A 57 39.39 25.65 -5.40
N GLY A 58 39.31 24.33 -5.31
CA GLY A 58 39.05 23.61 -4.06
C GLY A 58 37.59 23.60 -3.61
N MET A 59 36.66 24.12 -4.41
CA MET A 59 35.24 24.15 -4.11
C MET A 59 34.58 22.84 -4.48
N VAL A 60 33.67 22.39 -3.61
CA VAL A 60 32.78 21.22 -3.88
C VAL A 60 31.42 21.69 -4.37
N THR A 61 30.80 20.91 -5.24
CA THR A 61 29.40 21.13 -5.61
C THR A 61 28.49 20.38 -4.64
N ILE A 62 27.54 21.10 -4.09
CA ILE A 62 26.59 20.56 -3.11
C ILE A 62 25.15 20.72 -3.59
N SER A 63 24.24 19.97 -3.01
CA SER A 63 22.83 19.95 -3.41
C SER A 63 21.90 19.67 -2.25
N CYS A 64 20.96 20.56 -2.00
CA CYS A 64 19.80 20.31 -1.16
C CYS A 64 18.78 19.42 -1.88
N ARG A 65 18.66 19.59 -3.20
CA ARG A 65 17.76 18.78 -4.02
C ARG A 65 18.14 17.30 -4.00
N ALA A 66 19.41 16.97 -4.19
CA ALA A 66 19.89 15.59 -4.14
C ALA A 66 19.64 14.95 -2.78
N LEU A 67 19.89 15.69 -1.70
CA LEU A 67 19.59 15.23 -0.34
C LEU A 67 18.08 15.06 -0.12
N ALA A 68 17.25 16.01 -0.55
CA ALA A 68 15.81 15.96 -0.44
C ALA A 68 15.24 14.76 -1.23
N LEU A 69 15.75 14.50 -2.44
CA LEU A 69 15.37 13.32 -3.23
C LEU A 69 15.73 12.03 -2.51
N ARG A 70 16.94 11.95 -1.94
CA ARG A 70 17.36 10.78 -1.17
C ARG A 70 16.47 10.53 0.04
N GLN A 71 16.13 11.57 0.78
CA GLN A 71 15.20 11.48 1.91
C GLN A 71 13.79 11.08 1.47
N SER A 72 13.32 11.59 0.32
CA SER A 72 12.03 11.21 -0.26
C SER A 72 12.00 9.74 -0.64
N TRP A 73 13.07 9.21 -1.26
CA TRP A 73 13.17 7.79 -1.59
C TRP A 73 13.21 6.91 -0.34
N ASP A 74 13.92 7.32 0.71
CA ASP A 74 13.95 6.61 1.99
C ASP A 74 12.57 6.57 2.64
N LYS A 75 11.84 7.69 2.62
CA LYS A 75 10.47 7.79 3.13
C LYS A 75 9.51 6.89 2.35
N VAL A 76 9.60 6.89 1.03
CA VAL A 76 8.77 6.06 0.15
C VAL A 76 9.05 4.58 0.36
N LYS A 77 10.32 4.18 0.49
CA LYS A 77 10.70 2.80 0.83
C LYS A 77 10.12 2.35 2.17
N GLN A 78 10.15 3.24 3.17
CA GLN A 78 9.56 2.95 4.47
C GLN A 78 8.05 2.77 4.37
N LEU A 79 7.33 3.61 3.63
CA LEU A 79 5.90 3.48 3.39
C LEU A 79 5.55 2.17 2.68
N GLU A 80 6.36 1.77 1.69
CA GLU A 80 6.22 0.48 1.01
C GLU A 80 6.38 -0.69 1.99
N LYS A 81 7.42 -0.65 2.82
CA LYS A 81 7.71 -1.69 3.81
C LYS A 81 6.60 -1.82 4.86
N GLU A 82 6.01 -0.70 5.26
CA GLU A 82 4.91 -0.66 6.21
C GLU A 82 3.55 -1.01 5.57
N GLY A 83 3.48 -1.09 4.24
CA GLY A 83 2.24 -1.35 3.50
C GLY A 83 1.22 -0.22 3.55
N LYS A 84 1.66 1.02 3.77
CA LYS A 84 0.78 2.17 3.88
C LYS A 84 0.30 2.68 2.52
N VAL A 85 -0.88 3.27 2.52
CA VAL A 85 -1.49 3.96 1.36
C VAL A 85 -1.05 5.41 1.35
N ALA A 86 -0.63 5.92 0.18
CA ALA A 86 -0.25 7.31 -0.01
C ALA A 86 -1.29 8.04 -0.86
N GLN A 87 -1.45 9.35 -0.62
CA GLN A 87 -2.26 10.23 -1.45
C GLN A 87 -1.37 10.94 -2.47
N VAL A 88 -1.68 10.80 -3.75
CA VAL A 88 -0.92 11.41 -4.83
C VAL A 88 -1.83 12.24 -5.75
N LYS A 89 -1.28 13.33 -6.29
CA LYS A 89 -1.98 14.15 -7.27
C LYS A 89 -1.55 13.74 -8.67
N VAL A 90 -2.51 13.46 -9.53
CA VAL A 90 -2.24 13.12 -10.93
C VAL A 90 -1.81 14.38 -11.67
N SER A 91 -0.61 14.35 -12.27
CA SER A 91 -0.01 15.47 -13.01
C SER A 91 -0.11 15.34 -14.52
N GLY A 92 -0.27 14.13 -15.04
CA GLY A 92 -0.35 13.87 -16.47
C GLY A 92 -0.81 12.46 -16.79
N PHE A 93 -0.93 12.16 -18.08
CA PHE A 93 -1.33 10.83 -18.55
C PHE A 93 -0.64 10.47 -19.86
N ASN A 94 -0.62 9.16 -20.16
CA ASN A 94 -0.21 8.61 -21.44
C ASN A 94 -1.01 7.33 -21.75
N ARG A 95 -0.67 6.64 -22.82
CA ARG A 95 -1.36 5.39 -23.22
C ARG A 95 -1.20 4.26 -22.20
N GLY A 96 -0.11 4.26 -21.43
CA GLY A 96 0.19 3.24 -20.44
C GLY A 96 -0.43 3.47 -19.07
N GLY A 97 -0.89 4.68 -18.78
CA GLY A 97 -1.44 5.03 -17.47
C GLY A 97 -1.35 6.52 -17.17
N VAL A 98 -1.25 6.86 -15.88
CA VAL A 98 -1.13 8.24 -15.42
C VAL A 98 0.18 8.46 -14.68
N THR A 99 0.67 9.70 -14.71
CA THR A 99 1.82 10.15 -13.93
C THR A 99 1.35 10.97 -12.73
N CYS A 100 2.07 10.87 -11.62
CA CYS A 100 1.74 11.58 -10.40
C CYS A 100 3.00 12.02 -9.66
N ASP A 101 2.84 12.92 -8.69
CA ASP A 101 3.91 13.40 -7.84
C ASP A 101 3.68 12.95 -6.39
N LEU A 102 4.72 12.38 -5.79
CA LEU A 102 4.76 11.97 -4.39
C LEU A 102 6.08 12.40 -3.78
N GLU A 103 6.03 13.30 -2.79
CA GLU A 103 7.23 13.81 -2.09
C GLU A 103 8.30 14.36 -3.04
N GLY A 104 7.88 14.98 -4.14
CA GLY A 104 8.77 15.48 -5.18
C GLY A 104 9.30 14.42 -6.15
N LEU A 105 8.92 13.19 -5.98
CA LEU A 105 9.25 12.06 -6.87
C LEU A 105 8.16 11.86 -7.90
N ARG A 106 8.55 11.54 -9.13
CA ARG A 106 7.61 11.21 -10.19
C ARG A 106 7.21 9.74 -10.12
N GLY A 107 5.93 9.48 -9.86
CA GLY A 107 5.35 8.16 -9.86
C GLY A 107 4.56 7.87 -11.12
N PHE A 108 4.35 6.59 -11.39
CA PHE A 108 3.55 6.10 -12.51
C PHE A 108 2.54 5.07 -12.01
N ILE A 109 1.28 5.23 -12.45
CA ILE A 109 0.22 4.27 -12.18
C ILE A 109 -0.17 3.61 -13.50
N PRO A 110 0.15 2.32 -13.71
CA PRO A 110 -0.22 1.61 -14.93
C PRO A 110 -1.75 1.58 -15.10
N ARG A 111 -2.20 1.62 -16.34
CA ARG A 111 -3.62 1.56 -16.68
C ARG A 111 -4.36 0.40 -16.02
N SER A 112 -3.74 -0.76 -15.98
CA SER A 112 -4.30 -1.96 -15.33
C SER A 112 -4.49 -1.82 -13.82
N GLN A 113 -3.83 -0.86 -13.18
CA GLN A 113 -3.87 -0.58 -11.74
C GLN A 113 -4.75 0.61 -11.36
N LEU A 114 -5.39 1.24 -12.35
CA LEU A 114 -6.39 2.28 -12.12
C LEU A 114 -7.78 1.67 -12.00
N GLN A 115 -8.61 2.22 -11.12
CA GLN A 115 -10.04 1.81 -11.02
C GLN A 115 -10.81 2.22 -12.27
N ASP A 116 -10.53 3.41 -12.80
CA ASP A 116 -11.05 3.90 -14.07
C ASP A 116 -9.90 3.94 -15.08
N GLY A 117 -9.69 2.83 -15.78
CA GLY A 117 -8.62 2.68 -16.76
C GLY A 117 -8.92 3.27 -18.15
N GLU A 118 -10.11 3.80 -18.38
CA GLU A 118 -10.54 4.26 -19.71
C GLU A 118 -10.38 5.77 -19.88
N ASN A 119 -10.60 6.57 -18.86
CA ASN A 119 -10.60 8.03 -18.96
C ASN A 119 -9.47 8.66 -18.12
N HIS A 120 -8.25 8.54 -18.61
CA HIS A 120 -7.06 9.08 -17.93
C HIS A 120 -7.06 10.61 -17.87
N GLU A 121 -7.60 11.28 -18.88
CA GLU A 121 -7.67 12.73 -18.94
C GLU A 121 -8.50 13.33 -17.79
N ALA A 122 -9.60 12.68 -17.43
CA ALA A 122 -10.44 13.10 -16.32
C ALA A 122 -9.76 12.96 -14.94
N LEU A 123 -8.71 12.16 -14.84
CA LEU A 123 -7.96 11.94 -13.61
C LEU A 123 -6.93 13.05 -13.34
N VAL A 124 -6.50 13.79 -14.36
CA VAL A 124 -5.52 14.87 -14.19
C VAL A 124 -6.05 15.92 -13.21
N GLY A 125 -5.24 16.26 -12.23
CA GLY A 125 -5.60 17.18 -11.15
C GLY A 125 -6.36 16.57 -9.98
N LYS A 126 -6.76 15.29 -10.08
CA LYS A 126 -7.40 14.57 -8.98
C LYS A 126 -6.36 13.97 -8.05
N THR A 127 -6.75 13.81 -6.77
CA THR A 127 -5.96 13.10 -5.77
C THR A 127 -6.42 11.66 -5.68
N LEU A 128 -5.49 10.71 -5.81
CA LEU A 128 -5.77 9.29 -5.74
C LEU A 128 -5.05 8.66 -4.54
N GLY A 129 -5.73 7.73 -3.87
CA GLY A 129 -5.09 6.86 -2.88
C GLY A 129 -4.40 5.69 -3.58
N VAL A 130 -3.12 5.48 -3.34
CA VAL A 130 -2.32 4.47 -4.02
C VAL A 130 -1.44 3.68 -3.04
N ALA A 131 -1.16 2.43 -3.40
CA ALA A 131 -0.18 1.60 -2.73
C ALA A 131 1.02 1.38 -3.65
N PHE A 132 2.14 0.94 -3.11
CA PHE A 132 3.38 0.79 -3.82
C PHE A 132 3.49 -0.58 -4.49
N LEU A 133 3.79 -0.62 -5.80
CA LEU A 133 4.11 -1.85 -6.54
C LEU A 133 5.62 -2.03 -6.70
N GLU A 134 6.33 -0.97 -7.06
CA GLU A 134 7.78 -1.00 -7.24
C GLU A 134 8.37 0.33 -6.78
N VAL A 135 9.41 0.24 -5.96
CA VAL A 135 10.20 1.40 -5.51
C VAL A 135 11.66 1.08 -5.76
N ASN A 136 12.26 1.73 -6.76
CA ASN A 136 13.66 1.54 -7.11
C ASN A 136 14.36 2.90 -7.27
N PRO A 137 15.10 3.35 -6.24
CA PRO A 137 15.81 4.63 -6.30
C PRO A 137 16.94 4.68 -7.33
N ASP A 138 17.58 3.55 -7.60
CA ASP A 138 18.71 3.45 -8.53
C ASP A 138 18.27 3.74 -9.97
N THR A 139 17.14 3.21 -10.37
CA THR A 139 16.52 3.47 -11.68
C THR A 139 15.53 4.62 -11.66
N ARG A 140 15.29 5.23 -10.50
CA ARG A 140 14.30 6.29 -10.27
C ARG A 140 12.88 5.84 -10.68
N LYS A 141 12.57 4.59 -10.41
CA LYS A 141 11.30 3.99 -10.79
C LYS A 141 10.38 3.87 -9.58
N LEU A 142 9.23 4.50 -9.68
CA LEU A 142 8.18 4.47 -8.67
C LEU A 142 6.88 4.08 -9.37
N VAL A 143 6.43 2.85 -9.15
CA VAL A 143 5.19 2.30 -9.73
C VAL A 143 4.17 2.12 -8.61
N LEU A 144 2.99 2.66 -8.82
CA LEU A 144 1.92 2.73 -7.84
C LEU A 144 0.65 2.04 -8.34
N SER A 145 -0.25 1.70 -7.43
CA SER A 145 -1.51 1.03 -7.74
C SER A 145 -2.67 1.59 -6.93
N GLU A 146 -3.67 2.12 -7.61
CA GLU A 146 -4.94 2.51 -7.00
C GLU A 146 -5.76 1.30 -6.58
N LYS A 147 -5.77 0.23 -7.38
CA LYS A 147 -6.47 -1.03 -7.06
C LYS A 147 -5.91 -1.69 -5.80
N LYS A 148 -4.59 -1.72 -5.66
CA LYS A 148 -3.94 -2.29 -4.46
C LYS A 148 -4.28 -1.48 -3.21
N ALA A 149 -4.36 -0.15 -3.32
CA ALA A 149 -4.78 0.73 -2.23
C ALA A 149 -6.23 0.49 -1.82
N ALA A 150 -7.15 0.35 -2.78
CA ALA A 150 -8.55 0.02 -2.52
C ALA A 150 -8.69 -1.33 -1.81
N THR A 151 -7.92 -2.34 -2.23
CA THR A 151 -7.86 -3.64 -1.57
C THR A 151 -7.34 -3.50 -0.14
N ALA A 152 -6.24 -2.77 0.08
CA ALA A 152 -5.69 -2.53 1.41
C ALA A 152 -6.67 -1.81 2.33
N ALA A 153 -7.42 -0.83 1.83
CA ALA A 153 -8.45 -0.13 2.60
C ALA A 153 -9.57 -1.08 3.04
N ARG A 154 -9.98 -2.03 2.19
CA ARG A 154 -10.97 -3.04 2.57
C ARG A 154 -10.43 -4.01 3.61
N PHE A 155 -9.18 -4.42 3.51
CA PHE A 155 -8.55 -5.24 4.54
C PHE A 155 -8.49 -4.54 5.91
N ALA A 156 -8.31 -3.23 5.93
CA ALA A 156 -8.28 -2.45 7.16
C ALA A 156 -9.64 -2.43 7.90
N GLU A 157 -10.75 -2.63 7.18
CA GLU A 157 -12.10 -2.73 7.74
C GLU A 157 -12.41 -4.12 8.30
N LEU A 158 -11.59 -5.12 8.00
CA LEU A 158 -11.80 -6.51 8.38
C LEU A 158 -10.95 -6.91 9.59
N GLU A 159 -11.49 -7.82 10.39
CA GLU A 159 -10.82 -8.36 11.58
C GLU A 159 -10.93 -9.88 11.62
N VAL A 160 -9.93 -10.55 12.21
CA VAL A 160 -9.99 -11.98 12.50
C VAL A 160 -11.15 -12.24 13.47
N GLY A 161 -11.95 -13.24 13.17
CA GLY A 161 -13.16 -13.57 13.93
C GLY A 161 -14.43 -12.84 13.49
N GLN A 162 -14.31 -11.93 12.50
CA GLN A 162 -15.47 -11.27 11.91
C GLN A 162 -16.23 -12.22 10.98
N LEU A 163 -17.57 -12.19 11.05
CA LEU A 163 -18.43 -12.87 10.09
C LEU A 163 -18.57 -12.01 8.84
N VAL A 164 -18.30 -12.59 7.68
CA VAL A 164 -18.45 -11.93 6.37
C VAL A 164 -19.39 -12.74 5.49
N GLU A 165 -20.05 -12.06 4.55
CA GLU A 165 -20.94 -12.64 3.57
C GLU A 165 -20.43 -12.37 2.16
N GLY A 166 -20.49 -13.39 1.31
CA GLY A 166 -20.08 -13.28 -0.08
C GLY A 166 -20.69 -14.36 -0.94
N HIS A 167 -20.24 -14.46 -2.17
CA HIS A 167 -20.69 -15.46 -3.14
C HIS A 167 -19.53 -16.32 -3.61
N VAL A 168 -19.81 -17.58 -3.90
CA VAL A 168 -18.81 -18.49 -4.48
C VAL A 168 -18.46 -18.01 -5.89
N ALA A 169 -17.24 -17.50 -6.05
CA ALA A 169 -16.72 -17.02 -7.32
C ALA A 169 -16.06 -18.14 -8.15
N ALA A 170 -15.41 -19.10 -7.47
CA ALA A 170 -14.79 -20.27 -8.11
C ALA A 170 -14.77 -21.47 -7.17
N VAL A 171 -14.93 -22.65 -7.76
CA VAL A 171 -14.80 -23.94 -7.07
C VAL A 171 -13.50 -24.61 -7.55
N LYS A 172 -12.59 -24.87 -6.61
CA LYS A 172 -11.30 -25.51 -6.87
C LYS A 172 -11.22 -26.86 -6.13
N PRO A 173 -10.33 -27.78 -6.53
CA PRO A 173 -10.17 -29.06 -5.83
C PRO A 173 -9.79 -28.95 -4.36
N TYR A 174 -9.12 -27.85 -3.98
CA TYR A 174 -8.65 -27.60 -2.62
C TYR A 174 -9.54 -26.66 -1.79
N GLY A 175 -10.55 -26.02 -2.39
CA GLY A 175 -11.43 -25.10 -1.68
C GLY A 175 -12.25 -24.20 -2.59
N LEU A 176 -12.87 -23.20 -1.96
CA LEU A 176 -13.73 -22.24 -2.63
C LEU A 176 -13.12 -20.83 -2.53
N PHE A 177 -13.19 -20.08 -3.62
CA PHE A 177 -12.94 -18.65 -3.61
C PHE A 177 -14.26 -17.92 -3.44
N ILE A 178 -14.36 -17.12 -2.39
CA ILE A 178 -15.55 -16.36 -2.03
C ILE A 178 -15.33 -14.90 -2.36
N ASP A 179 -16.17 -14.31 -3.21
CA ASP A 179 -16.16 -12.90 -3.51
C ASP A 179 -16.83 -12.12 -2.38
N LEU A 180 -16.04 -11.29 -1.70
CA LEU A 180 -16.49 -10.46 -0.56
C LEU A 180 -16.74 -9.00 -0.97
N GLY A 181 -16.86 -8.74 -2.27
CA GLY A 181 -17.09 -7.40 -2.80
C GLY A 181 -15.80 -6.63 -3.09
N GLY A 182 -15.09 -7.01 -4.15
CA GLY A 182 -13.83 -6.41 -4.59
C GLY A 182 -12.57 -7.09 -4.03
N ILE A 183 -12.73 -7.96 -3.06
CA ILE A 183 -11.68 -8.85 -2.52
C ILE A 183 -12.20 -10.27 -2.44
N SER A 184 -11.30 -11.24 -2.47
CA SER A 184 -11.65 -12.67 -2.42
C SER A 184 -11.03 -13.33 -1.20
N GLY A 185 -11.81 -14.20 -0.55
CA GLY A 185 -11.34 -15.08 0.51
C GLY A 185 -11.27 -16.54 0.05
N LEU A 186 -10.37 -17.30 0.65
CA LEU A 186 -10.26 -18.73 0.43
C LEU A 186 -10.91 -19.49 1.59
N LEU A 187 -11.91 -20.30 1.25
CA LEU A 187 -12.51 -21.30 2.14
C LEU A 187 -11.91 -22.66 1.78
N HIS A 188 -10.83 -23.04 2.47
CA HIS A 188 -10.15 -24.31 2.22
C HIS A 188 -11.07 -25.48 2.55
N GLN A 189 -10.94 -26.61 1.81
CA GLN A 189 -11.80 -27.78 1.98
C GLN A 189 -11.82 -28.30 3.42
N SER A 190 -10.72 -28.22 4.16
CA SER A 190 -10.63 -28.63 5.56
C SER A 190 -11.37 -27.70 6.53
N MET A 191 -11.73 -26.51 6.09
CA MET A 191 -12.37 -25.46 6.88
C MET A 191 -13.87 -25.29 6.54
N ILE A 192 -14.40 -26.06 5.59
CA ILE A 192 -15.81 -25.99 5.17
C ILE A 192 -16.71 -26.63 6.22
N THR A 193 -16.38 -27.86 6.61
CA THR A 193 -17.14 -28.65 7.59
C THR A 193 -16.20 -29.51 8.42
N GLY A 194 -16.58 -29.79 9.65
CA GLY A 194 -15.89 -30.76 10.52
C GLY A 194 -16.23 -32.23 10.18
N GLY A 195 -17.21 -32.45 9.29
CA GLY A 195 -17.59 -33.79 8.82
C GLY A 195 -16.77 -34.25 7.62
N SER A 196 -17.03 -35.47 7.16
CA SER A 196 -16.40 -36.03 5.96
C SER A 196 -17.00 -35.43 4.70
N LEU A 197 -16.19 -34.77 3.90
CA LEU A 197 -16.56 -34.10 2.66
C LEU A 197 -16.13 -34.93 1.46
N ARG A 198 -17.04 -35.44 0.67
CA ARG A 198 -16.76 -36.17 -0.57
C ARG A 198 -16.45 -35.23 -1.72
N SER A 199 -17.24 -34.16 -1.82
CA SER A 199 -17.07 -33.10 -2.82
C SER A 199 -17.44 -31.75 -2.21
N ILE A 200 -16.66 -30.73 -2.52
CA ILE A 200 -16.93 -29.35 -2.05
C ILE A 200 -18.31 -28.88 -2.52
N ARG A 201 -18.75 -29.30 -3.70
CA ARG A 201 -20.05 -28.97 -4.28
C ARG A 201 -21.25 -29.56 -3.52
N GLU A 202 -21.03 -30.51 -2.63
CA GLU A 202 -22.09 -31.00 -1.74
C GLU A 202 -22.59 -29.91 -0.78
N VAL A 203 -21.72 -28.97 -0.42
CA VAL A 203 -22.05 -27.88 0.50
C VAL A 203 -22.33 -26.59 -0.24
N PHE A 204 -21.41 -26.17 -1.10
CA PHE A 204 -21.50 -24.91 -1.85
C PHE A 204 -21.10 -25.12 -3.30
N ASP A 205 -21.83 -24.51 -4.22
CA ASP A 205 -21.53 -24.47 -5.63
C ASP A 205 -21.35 -23.03 -6.10
N HIS A 206 -20.88 -22.82 -7.34
CA HIS A 206 -20.66 -21.51 -7.94
C HIS A 206 -21.94 -20.65 -7.85
N GLY A 207 -21.76 -19.42 -7.39
CA GLY A 207 -22.85 -18.44 -7.23
C GLY A 207 -23.61 -18.52 -5.92
N ASP A 208 -23.40 -19.56 -5.11
CA ASP A 208 -24.06 -19.69 -3.81
C ASP A 208 -23.61 -18.59 -2.84
N SER A 209 -24.56 -18.12 -2.03
CA SER A 209 -24.28 -17.18 -0.94
C SER A 209 -23.67 -17.93 0.24
N VAL A 210 -22.57 -17.39 0.78
CA VAL A 210 -21.82 -18.00 1.90
C VAL A 210 -21.56 -16.97 2.99
N LYS A 211 -21.83 -17.34 4.23
CA LYS A 211 -21.39 -16.62 5.42
C LYS A 211 -20.28 -17.42 6.09
N ALA A 212 -19.16 -16.77 6.37
CA ALA A 212 -18.00 -17.42 6.94
C ALA A 212 -17.27 -16.51 7.92
N LEU A 213 -16.51 -17.13 8.84
CA LEU A 213 -15.64 -16.43 9.76
C LEU A 213 -14.26 -16.20 9.14
N ILE A 214 -13.70 -15.03 9.37
CA ILE A 214 -12.31 -14.75 9.02
C ILE A 214 -11.40 -15.36 10.09
N THR A 215 -10.50 -16.25 9.68
CA THR A 215 -9.52 -16.87 10.56
C THR A 215 -8.11 -16.33 10.37
N GLU A 216 -7.81 -15.78 9.19
CA GLU A 216 -6.51 -15.20 8.87
C GLU A 216 -6.68 -14.05 7.90
N LEU A 217 -5.94 -12.96 8.14
CA LEU A 217 -5.85 -11.80 7.28
C LEU A 217 -4.37 -11.51 6.97
N ASP A 218 -4.02 -11.49 5.69
CA ASP A 218 -2.69 -11.10 5.21
C ASP A 218 -2.82 -10.02 4.13
N PRO A 219 -2.88 -8.73 4.52
CA PRO A 219 -3.02 -7.63 3.56
C PRO A 219 -1.84 -7.54 2.58
N GLY A 220 -0.64 -7.88 3.03
CA GLY A 220 0.56 -7.84 2.19
C GLY A 220 0.51 -8.80 1.02
N ARG A 221 -0.12 -9.96 1.19
CA ARG A 221 -0.32 -10.98 0.15
C ARG A 221 -1.71 -10.95 -0.47
N GLY A 222 -2.62 -10.10 0.05
CA GLY A 222 -4.00 -10.04 -0.40
C GLY A 222 -4.79 -11.30 -0.09
N ARG A 223 -4.48 -11.99 1.01
CA ARG A 223 -5.11 -13.27 1.38
C ARG A 223 -6.03 -13.14 2.58
N ILE A 224 -7.19 -13.77 2.47
CA ILE A 224 -8.15 -13.93 3.56
C ILE A 224 -8.46 -15.41 3.67
N ALA A 225 -8.27 -15.99 4.84
CA ALA A 225 -8.68 -17.35 5.13
C ALA A 225 -10.05 -17.33 5.82
N LEU A 226 -10.96 -18.14 5.33
CA LEU A 226 -12.33 -18.26 5.81
C LEU A 226 -12.57 -19.64 6.47
N ASN A 227 -13.56 -19.70 7.35
CA ASN A 227 -13.96 -20.92 8.03
C ASN A 227 -15.48 -20.94 8.23
N THR A 228 -16.12 -22.00 7.76
CA THR A 228 -17.54 -22.26 7.99
C THR A 228 -17.77 -23.42 8.98
N ALA A 229 -16.78 -24.28 9.16
CA ALA A 229 -16.84 -25.39 10.12
C ALA A 229 -17.06 -24.92 11.56
N MET A 230 -16.53 -23.77 11.93
CA MET A 230 -16.72 -23.16 13.25
C MET A 230 -18.16 -22.69 13.50
N LEU A 231 -18.95 -22.55 12.46
CA LEU A 231 -20.38 -22.18 12.55
C LEU A 231 -21.26 -23.40 12.81
N GLU A 232 -20.74 -24.60 12.63
CA GLU A 232 -21.44 -25.83 12.90
C GLU A 232 -21.60 -26.06 14.41
N GLY A 233 -22.79 -26.51 14.83
CA GLY A 233 -23.01 -26.98 16.19
C GLY A 233 -22.45 -28.39 16.40
N GLN A 234 -22.44 -29.20 15.32
CA GLN A 234 -21.88 -30.55 15.28
C GLN A 234 -21.12 -30.77 13.96
N PRO A 235 -20.03 -31.58 13.96
CA PRO A 235 -19.32 -31.88 12.74
C PRO A 235 -20.21 -32.46 11.66
N GLY A 236 -20.20 -31.87 10.46
CA GLY A 236 -21.04 -32.31 9.34
C GLY A 236 -22.44 -31.67 9.27
N GLU A 237 -22.77 -30.76 10.15
CA GLU A 237 -24.09 -30.06 10.13
C GLU A 237 -24.36 -29.35 8.78
N LEU A 238 -23.33 -28.73 8.18
CA LEU A 238 -23.43 -28.08 6.87
C LEU A 238 -23.81 -29.04 5.74
N LEU A 239 -23.49 -30.31 5.87
CA LEU A 239 -23.91 -31.36 4.92
C LEU A 239 -25.38 -31.72 5.03
N ILE A 240 -25.97 -31.50 6.18
CA ILE A 240 -27.37 -31.90 6.51
C ILE A 240 -28.29 -30.68 6.47
N ASN A 241 -27.90 -29.56 7.03
CA ASN A 241 -28.72 -28.37 7.22
C ASN A 241 -27.91 -27.06 6.94
N ARG A 242 -27.39 -26.92 5.73
CA ARG A 242 -26.61 -25.73 5.32
C ARG A 242 -27.38 -24.43 5.53
N ASP A 243 -28.63 -24.38 5.10
CA ASP A 243 -29.45 -23.17 5.15
C ASP A 243 -29.72 -22.72 6.59
N GLY A 244 -29.97 -23.65 7.51
CA GLY A 244 -30.10 -23.35 8.93
C GLY A 244 -28.83 -22.82 9.57
N VAL A 245 -27.68 -23.39 9.21
CA VAL A 245 -26.36 -22.88 9.67
C VAL A 245 -26.11 -21.46 9.17
N MET A 246 -26.39 -21.19 7.91
CA MET A 246 -26.21 -19.87 7.31
C MET A 246 -27.19 -18.83 7.89
N GLU A 247 -28.45 -19.22 8.14
CA GLU A 247 -29.44 -18.34 8.74
C GLU A 247 -29.06 -17.93 10.17
N GLU A 248 -28.54 -18.87 10.97
CA GLU A 248 -28.08 -18.64 12.33
C GLU A 248 -26.62 -18.22 12.43
N ALA A 249 -25.96 -17.95 11.30
CA ALA A 249 -24.52 -17.71 11.24
C ALA A 249 -24.03 -16.55 12.15
N THR A 250 -24.80 -15.49 12.30
CA THR A 250 -24.46 -14.36 13.16
C THR A 250 -24.34 -14.77 14.62
N ASP A 251 -25.30 -15.51 15.13
CA ASP A 251 -25.31 -15.99 16.51
C ASP A 251 -24.21 -17.03 16.74
N ARG A 252 -24.04 -17.92 15.78
CA ARG A 252 -23.01 -18.96 15.81
C ARG A 252 -21.60 -18.38 15.74
N ALA A 253 -21.40 -17.32 14.95
CA ALA A 253 -20.16 -16.57 14.86
C ALA A 253 -19.78 -15.90 16.18
N ASN A 254 -20.75 -15.35 16.89
CA ASN A 254 -20.52 -14.77 18.21
C ASN A 254 -20.02 -15.79 19.23
N ARG A 255 -20.56 -17.01 19.21
CA ARG A 255 -20.08 -18.12 20.06
C ARG A 255 -18.68 -18.55 19.67
N ALA A 256 -18.39 -18.68 18.36
CA ALA A 256 -17.09 -19.08 17.85
C ALA A 256 -16.01 -18.04 18.20
N ARG A 257 -16.31 -16.73 18.12
CA ARG A 257 -15.41 -15.65 18.53
C ARG A 257 -15.01 -15.74 20.00
N ASN A 258 -15.94 -16.07 20.87
CA ASN A 258 -15.64 -16.26 22.30
C ASN A 258 -14.68 -17.41 22.52
N VAL A 259 -14.83 -18.51 21.78
CA VAL A 259 -13.91 -19.66 21.83
C VAL A 259 -12.51 -19.25 21.35
N LEU A 260 -12.41 -18.51 20.23
CA LEU A 260 -11.13 -18.03 19.71
C LEU A 260 -10.41 -17.10 20.70
N ARG A 261 -11.13 -16.17 21.34
CA ARG A 261 -10.56 -15.28 22.35
C ARG A 261 -10.05 -16.04 23.57
N GLN A 262 -10.76 -17.07 24.00
CA GLN A 262 -10.33 -17.92 25.10
C GLN A 262 -9.06 -18.72 24.76
N GLN A 263 -8.95 -19.19 23.51
CA GLN A 263 -7.75 -19.90 23.03
C GLN A 263 -6.53 -18.97 22.97
N GLU A 264 -6.71 -17.73 22.52
CA GLU A 264 -5.63 -16.73 22.51
C GLU A 264 -5.15 -16.38 23.92
N GLN A 265 -6.06 -16.25 24.89
CA GLN A 265 -5.74 -15.96 26.28
C GLN A 265 -5.07 -17.14 26.99
N SER A 266 -5.32 -18.37 26.57
CA SER A 266 -4.70 -19.56 27.15
C SER A 266 -3.35 -19.91 26.53
N ALA A 267 -3.03 -19.35 25.36
CA ALA A 267 -1.76 -19.54 24.67
C ALA A 267 -0.69 -18.47 25.04
N GLY A 268 -1.07 -17.42 25.75
CA GLY A 268 -0.20 -16.40 26.34
C GLY A 268 0.02 -16.72 27.81
#